data_a8b3525899bbfd2b20364bbedb31e438
#
_entry.id   a8b3525899bbfd2b20364bbedb31e438
#
_cell.length_a   1.000
_cell.length_b   1.000
_cell.length_c   1.000
_cell.angle_alpha   90.00
_cell.angle_beta   90.00
_cell.angle_gamma   90.00
#
_symmetry.space_group_name_H-M   'P 1'
#
loop_
_entity.id
_entity.type
_entity.pdbx_description
1 polymer ?
#
loop_
_entity_poly.entity_id
_entity_poly.type
_entity_poly.pdbx_seq_one_letter_code
_entity_poly.pdbx_strand_id
1 'polypeptide(L)'
;DFYAKNPDQFKEGESVRASHILIAVPKGADAATKAQARTKAEGILKDVKAGKDFAALAKEHSADPGSAANGGDLGFFQQGQMVGPFNDAAFTLAPGTTSDLVETDFGFHIIKVAEKKEGRTIPLEEVKPQVEQYLQQQNRQDQTEAFVNGLRAKGKIEVLI
;
A
#
# COMPACT_ATOMS: atom_id res chain seq x y z
N ASP A 1 15.01 -8.86 -24.73
CA ASP A 1 16.25 -8.59 -23.98
C ASP A 1 16.07 -7.73 -22.72
N PHE A 2 15.30 -6.63 -22.76
CA PHE A 2 15.11 -5.73 -21.62
C PHE A 2 14.45 -6.45 -20.44
N TYR A 3 13.38 -7.19 -20.68
CA TYR A 3 12.66 -7.97 -19.67
C TYR A 3 13.59 -8.97 -18.95
N ALA A 4 14.37 -9.73 -19.72
CA ALA A 4 15.29 -10.73 -19.17
C ALA A 4 16.44 -10.12 -18.35
N LYS A 5 16.88 -8.92 -18.70
CA LYS A 5 17.96 -8.19 -18.00
C LYS A 5 17.49 -7.43 -16.76
N ASN A 6 16.18 -7.22 -16.61
CA ASN A 6 15.60 -6.44 -15.52
C ASN A 6 14.48 -7.20 -14.80
N PRO A 7 14.69 -8.43 -14.30
CA PRO A 7 13.62 -9.26 -13.74
C PRO A 7 12.96 -8.62 -12.51
N ASP A 8 13.69 -7.82 -11.76
CA ASP A 8 13.17 -7.18 -10.56
C ASP A 8 12.13 -6.08 -10.84
N GLN A 9 12.15 -5.49 -12.03
CA GLN A 9 11.17 -4.48 -12.45
C GLN A 9 9.80 -5.11 -12.81
N PHE A 10 9.76 -6.43 -12.96
CA PHE A 10 8.56 -7.18 -13.35
C PHE A 10 8.06 -8.10 -12.24
N LYS A 11 8.48 -7.86 -11.00
CA LYS A 11 7.97 -8.55 -9.82
C LYS A 11 6.85 -7.76 -9.19
N GLU A 12 5.69 -8.38 -9.06
CA GLU A 12 4.66 -7.95 -8.13
C GLU A 12 4.94 -8.58 -6.76
N GLY A 13 5.05 -7.76 -5.73
CA GLY A 13 5.16 -8.22 -4.35
C GLY A 13 3.87 -8.88 -3.87
N GLU A 14 3.96 -9.59 -2.75
CA GLU A 14 2.76 -10.06 -2.04
C GLU A 14 1.84 -8.87 -1.75
N SER A 15 0.53 -9.06 -1.93
CA SER A 15 -0.48 -8.06 -1.59
C SER A 15 -1.60 -8.66 -0.76
N VAL A 16 -2.14 -7.86 0.14
CA VAL A 16 -3.20 -8.24 1.07
C VAL A 16 -4.37 -7.30 0.89
N ARG A 17 -5.59 -7.85 0.78
CA ARG A 17 -6.82 -7.09 0.93
C ARG A 17 -7.31 -7.23 2.36
N ALA A 18 -7.44 -6.11 3.04
CA ALA A 18 -7.91 -6.10 4.42
C ALA A 18 -8.92 -4.97 4.66
N SER A 19 -9.72 -5.18 5.69
CA SER A 19 -10.55 -4.15 6.30
C SER A 19 -10.04 -3.85 7.70
N HIS A 20 -10.22 -2.63 8.19
CA HIS A 20 -9.85 -2.28 9.55
C HIS A 20 -10.88 -1.40 10.27
N ILE A 21 -10.80 -1.42 11.58
CA ILE A 21 -11.50 -0.50 12.47
C ILE A 21 -10.45 0.24 13.29
N LEU A 22 -10.41 1.56 13.18
CA LEU A 22 -9.51 2.42 13.94
C LEU A 22 -10.23 3.07 15.11
N ILE A 23 -9.74 2.82 16.31
CA ILE A 23 -10.11 3.60 17.49
C ILE A 23 -8.98 4.58 17.75
N ALA A 24 -9.19 5.83 17.32
CA ALA A 24 -8.14 6.83 17.34
C ALA A 24 -7.74 7.21 18.79
N VAL A 25 -6.44 7.41 18.96
CA VAL A 25 -5.86 7.98 20.17
C VAL A 25 -5.12 9.25 19.76
N PRO A 26 -5.51 10.43 20.27
CA PRO A 26 -4.83 11.68 19.95
C PRO A 26 -3.35 11.61 20.32
N LYS A 27 -2.50 12.18 19.47
CA LYS A 27 -1.05 12.25 19.77
C LYS A 27 -0.83 13.05 21.06
N GLY A 28 -0.10 12.44 22.01
CA GLY A 28 0.14 13.06 23.32
C GLY A 28 -1.02 12.87 24.32
N ALA A 29 -2.01 12.01 24.01
CA ALA A 29 -3.06 11.65 24.94
C ALA A 29 -2.48 11.07 26.23
N ASP A 30 -3.15 11.39 27.35
CA ASP A 30 -2.80 10.84 28.67
C ASP A 30 -3.11 9.32 28.77
N ALA A 31 -2.58 8.69 29.82
CA ALA A 31 -2.78 7.26 30.03
C ALA A 31 -4.26 6.87 30.20
N ALA A 32 -5.08 7.74 30.78
CA ALA A 32 -6.50 7.48 30.98
C ALA A 32 -7.25 7.46 29.65
N THR A 33 -7.01 8.45 28.78
CA THR A 33 -7.58 8.52 27.43
C THR A 33 -7.18 7.31 26.61
N LYS A 34 -5.90 6.91 26.66
CA LYS A 34 -5.40 5.71 25.96
C LYS A 34 -6.06 4.43 26.48
N ALA A 35 -6.23 4.30 27.80
CA ALA A 35 -6.90 3.15 28.42
C ALA A 35 -8.37 3.06 28.01
N GLN A 36 -9.10 4.19 27.94
CA GLN A 36 -10.48 4.22 27.47
C GLN A 36 -10.59 3.78 26.00
N ALA A 37 -9.72 4.29 25.13
CA ALA A 37 -9.68 3.88 23.73
C ALA A 37 -9.41 2.39 23.58
N ARG A 38 -8.48 1.86 24.36
CA ARG A 38 -8.16 0.42 24.38
C ARG A 38 -9.37 -0.40 24.81
N THR A 39 -10.02 -0.04 25.92
CA THR A 39 -11.23 -0.74 26.41
C THR A 39 -12.35 -0.74 25.36
N LYS A 40 -12.55 0.38 24.66
CA LYS A 40 -13.51 0.48 23.55
C LYS A 40 -13.12 -0.48 22.41
N ALA A 41 -11.85 -0.49 22.02
CA ALA A 41 -11.35 -1.35 20.95
C ALA A 41 -11.47 -2.84 21.33
N GLU A 42 -11.19 -3.23 22.58
CA GLU A 42 -11.37 -4.58 23.09
C GLU A 42 -12.83 -5.03 23.05
N GLY A 43 -13.78 -4.12 23.38
CA GLY A 43 -15.22 -4.38 23.27
C GLY A 43 -15.63 -4.67 21.81
N ILE A 44 -15.17 -3.87 20.87
CA ILE A 44 -15.45 -4.07 19.45
C ILE A 44 -14.80 -5.36 18.94
N LEU A 45 -13.57 -5.65 19.33
CA LEU A 45 -12.89 -6.90 18.98
C LEU A 45 -13.67 -8.13 19.48
N LYS A 46 -14.21 -8.06 20.71
CA LYS A 46 -15.07 -9.11 21.24
C LYS A 46 -16.34 -9.31 20.39
N ASP A 47 -16.94 -8.23 19.93
CA ASP A 47 -18.12 -8.26 19.07
C ASP A 47 -17.79 -8.88 17.70
N VAL A 48 -16.65 -8.52 17.11
CA VAL A 48 -16.16 -9.12 15.86
C VAL A 48 -15.92 -10.63 16.04
N LYS A 49 -15.25 -11.02 17.14
CA LYS A 49 -14.99 -12.46 17.47
C LYS A 49 -16.28 -13.24 17.76
N ALA A 50 -17.32 -12.55 18.23
CA ALA A 50 -18.66 -13.14 18.42
C ALA A 50 -19.46 -13.25 17.11
N GLY A 51 -18.90 -12.83 15.97
CA GLY A 51 -19.52 -12.97 14.65
C GLY A 51 -20.41 -11.80 14.22
N LYS A 52 -20.38 -10.65 14.93
CA LYS A 52 -21.06 -9.45 14.44
C LYS A 52 -20.46 -8.98 13.13
N ASP A 53 -21.25 -8.30 12.32
CA ASP A 53 -20.82 -7.79 11.01
C ASP A 53 -19.70 -6.77 11.14
N PHE A 54 -18.54 -7.07 10.58
CA PHE A 54 -17.35 -6.24 10.67
C PHE A 54 -17.55 -4.88 9.99
N ALA A 55 -18.23 -4.88 8.82
CA ALA A 55 -18.44 -3.66 8.06
C ALA A 55 -19.40 -2.71 8.77
N ALA A 56 -20.43 -3.24 9.44
CA ALA A 56 -21.33 -2.44 10.25
C ALA A 56 -20.59 -1.81 11.45
N LEU A 57 -19.78 -2.59 12.16
CA LEU A 57 -18.96 -2.10 13.27
C LEU A 57 -17.92 -1.06 12.80
N ALA A 58 -17.32 -1.24 11.63
CA ALA A 58 -16.41 -0.26 11.05
C ALA A 58 -17.12 1.07 10.74
N LYS A 59 -18.30 1.03 10.12
CA LYS A 59 -19.10 2.23 9.84
C LYS A 59 -19.50 2.99 11.09
N GLU A 60 -19.80 2.27 12.17
CA GLU A 60 -20.29 2.87 13.42
C GLU A 60 -19.14 3.41 14.29
N HIS A 61 -18.01 2.71 14.32
CA HIS A 61 -16.99 2.94 15.35
C HIS A 61 -15.64 3.39 14.81
N SER A 62 -15.33 3.16 13.52
CA SER A 62 -14.02 3.49 12.97
C SER A 62 -13.83 5.00 12.85
N ALA A 63 -12.71 5.48 13.34
CA ALA A 63 -12.29 6.88 13.21
C ALA A 63 -11.49 7.14 11.91
N ASP A 64 -11.33 6.13 11.05
CA ASP A 64 -10.66 6.31 9.76
C ASP A 64 -11.62 6.89 8.70
N PRO A 65 -11.47 8.18 8.31
CA PRO A 65 -12.39 8.79 7.37
C PRO A 65 -12.28 8.20 5.94
N GLY A 66 -11.15 7.56 5.62
CA GLY A 66 -10.90 7.00 4.30
C GLY A 66 -11.66 5.71 4.04
N SER A 67 -11.85 4.87 5.06
CA SER A 67 -12.43 3.53 4.89
C SER A 67 -13.70 3.28 5.69
N ALA A 68 -13.96 4.03 6.77
CA ALA A 68 -15.10 3.78 7.66
C ALA A 68 -16.43 3.65 6.90
N ALA A 69 -16.73 4.59 5.98
CA ALA A 69 -17.96 4.60 5.20
C ALA A 69 -18.11 3.35 4.31
N ASN A 70 -16.99 2.75 3.91
CA ASN A 70 -16.92 1.53 3.09
C ASN A 70 -16.75 0.26 3.94
N GLY A 71 -17.12 0.31 5.23
CA GLY A 71 -17.00 -0.85 6.13
C GLY A 71 -15.57 -1.19 6.51
N GLY A 72 -14.67 -0.21 6.45
CA GLY A 72 -13.26 -0.34 6.78
C GLY A 72 -12.39 -0.92 5.67
N ASP A 73 -12.93 -1.19 4.47
CA ASP A 73 -12.18 -1.81 3.35
C ASP A 73 -11.08 -0.87 2.83
N LEU A 74 -9.85 -1.33 2.87
CA LEU A 74 -8.65 -0.64 2.39
C LEU A 74 -8.26 -1.05 0.96
N GLY A 75 -8.96 -2.04 0.38
CA GLY A 75 -8.54 -2.66 -0.87
C GLY A 75 -7.26 -3.47 -0.73
N PHE A 76 -6.61 -3.76 -1.86
CA PHE A 76 -5.30 -4.41 -1.88
C PHE A 76 -4.19 -3.41 -1.62
N PHE A 77 -3.24 -3.79 -0.78
CA PHE A 77 -2.00 -3.05 -0.54
C PHE A 77 -0.81 -4.01 -0.46
N GLN A 78 0.37 -3.51 -0.81
CA GLN A 78 1.61 -4.26 -0.77
C GLN A 78 2.35 -4.03 0.55
N GLN A 79 3.31 -4.90 0.82
CA GLN A 79 4.18 -4.77 2.00
C GLN A 79 4.89 -3.41 2.01
N GLY A 80 4.86 -2.75 3.15
CA GLY A 80 5.49 -1.42 3.35
C GLY A 80 4.62 -0.22 2.97
N GLN A 81 3.39 -0.42 2.45
CA GLN A 81 2.46 0.69 2.16
C GLN A 81 1.68 1.16 3.40
N MET A 82 1.63 0.35 4.44
CA MET A 82 0.98 0.69 5.71
C MET A 82 2.02 0.90 6.82
N VAL A 83 1.58 1.50 7.94
CA VAL A 83 2.45 1.69 9.11
C VAL A 83 2.93 0.35 9.66
N GLY A 84 4.16 0.30 10.18
CA GLY A 84 4.87 -0.93 10.52
C GLY A 84 4.03 -1.98 11.27
N PRO A 85 3.51 -1.70 12.48
CA PRO A 85 2.76 -2.71 13.25
C PRO A 85 1.50 -3.19 12.53
N PHE A 86 0.81 -2.31 11.78
CA PHE A 86 -0.34 -2.68 10.97
C PHE A 86 0.05 -3.59 9.82
N ASN A 87 1.12 -3.21 9.10
CA ASN A 87 1.67 -3.99 7.99
C ASN A 87 2.02 -5.41 8.44
N ASP A 88 2.79 -5.53 9.52
CA ASP A 88 3.25 -6.82 10.05
C ASP A 88 2.06 -7.72 10.44
N ALA A 89 1.05 -7.15 11.10
CA ALA A 89 -0.15 -7.89 11.45
C ALA A 89 -0.93 -8.36 10.21
N ALA A 90 -1.16 -7.47 9.24
CA ALA A 90 -1.92 -7.81 8.03
C ALA A 90 -1.25 -8.90 7.19
N PHE A 91 0.08 -8.85 7.06
CA PHE A 91 0.83 -9.85 6.27
C PHE A 91 1.06 -11.17 7.02
N THR A 92 0.97 -11.20 8.34
CA THR A 92 1.08 -12.43 9.14
C THR A 92 -0.24 -13.21 9.20
N LEU A 93 -1.38 -12.52 9.19
CA LEU A 93 -2.70 -13.14 9.30
C LEU A 93 -3.04 -14.02 8.09
N ALA A 94 -3.76 -15.10 8.33
CA ALA A 94 -4.35 -15.90 7.26
C ALA A 94 -5.60 -15.21 6.67
N PRO A 95 -5.94 -15.44 5.39
CA PRO A 95 -7.21 -15.00 4.81
C PRO A 95 -8.41 -15.44 5.65
N GLY A 96 -9.39 -14.56 5.80
CA GLY A 96 -10.60 -14.79 6.60
C GLY A 96 -10.43 -14.57 8.10
N THR A 97 -9.23 -14.28 8.59
CA THR A 97 -8.97 -14.10 10.02
C THR A 97 -8.92 -12.63 10.44
N THR A 98 -9.14 -12.41 11.74
CA THR A 98 -9.08 -11.08 12.38
C THR A 98 -7.92 -11.04 13.36
N SER A 99 -7.22 -9.91 13.40
CA SER A 99 -6.11 -9.67 14.33
C SER A 99 -6.60 -9.56 15.78
N ASP A 100 -5.67 -9.67 16.71
CA ASP A 100 -5.80 -9.02 18.01
C ASP A 100 -5.65 -7.49 17.85
N LEU A 101 -5.72 -6.74 18.96
CA LEU A 101 -5.51 -5.30 18.90
C LEU A 101 -4.10 -4.96 18.44
N VAL A 102 -4.00 -4.17 17.39
CA VAL A 102 -2.73 -3.64 16.87
C VAL A 102 -2.62 -2.17 17.25
N GLU A 103 -1.61 -1.83 18.02
CA GLU A 103 -1.34 -0.46 18.42
C GLU A 103 -0.40 0.22 17.43
N THR A 104 -0.77 1.44 17.03
CA THR A 104 0.05 2.33 16.20
C THR A 104 0.03 3.76 16.75
N ASP A 105 0.74 4.68 16.14
CA ASP A 105 0.72 6.11 16.50
C ASP A 105 -0.67 6.77 16.30
N PHE A 106 -1.56 6.13 15.55
CA PHE A 106 -2.93 6.61 15.33
C PHE A 106 -3.94 6.11 16.37
N GLY A 107 -3.60 5.04 17.08
CA GLY A 107 -4.47 4.40 18.06
C GLY A 107 -4.49 2.88 17.93
N PHE A 108 -5.64 2.29 18.22
CA PHE A 108 -5.84 0.84 18.19
C PHE A 108 -6.59 0.42 16.92
N HIS A 109 -6.05 -0.58 16.23
CA HIS A 109 -6.63 -1.15 15.02
C HIS A 109 -7.10 -2.57 15.27
N ILE A 110 -8.23 -2.92 14.67
CA ILE A 110 -8.70 -4.29 14.48
C ILE A 110 -8.64 -4.54 12.98
N ILE A 111 -7.89 -5.54 12.54
CA ILE A 111 -7.62 -5.81 11.13
C ILE A 111 -8.25 -7.14 10.76
N LYS A 112 -9.02 -7.19 9.68
CA LYS A 112 -9.56 -8.41 9.10
C LYS A 112 -9.01 -8.59 7.69
N VAL A 113 -8.25 -9.64 7.47
CA VAL A 113 -7.73 -9.99 6.15
C VAL A 113 -8.81 -10.72 5.38
N ALA A 114 -9.15 -10.22 4.20
CA ALA A 114 -10.11 -10.86 3.30
C ALA A 114 -9.41 -11.80 2.32
N GLU A 115 -8.31 -11.36 1.72
CA GLU A 115 -7.62 -12.08 0.65
C GLU A 115 -6.12 -11.76 0.68
N LYS A 116 -5.31 -12.73 0.26
CA LYS A 116 -3.89 -12.56 -0.02
C LYS A 116 -3.59 -12.98 -1.44
N LYS A 117 -2.72 -12.24 -2.10
CA LYS A 117 -2.13 -12.60 -3.39
C LYS A 117 -0.64 -12.77 -3.22
N GLU A 118 -0.14 -13.91 -3.58
CA GLU A 118 1.29 -14.18 -3.59
C GLU A 118 1.99 -13.27 -4.60
N GLY A 119 3.23 -12.90 -4.29
CA GLY A 119 4.08 -12.20 -5.23
C GLY A 119 4.32 -13.06 -6.47
N ARG A 120 4.31 -12.44 -7.65
CA ARG A 120 4.57 -13.13 -8.91
C ARG A 120 5.52 -12.32 -9.79
N THR A 121 6.19 -12.99 -10.70
CA THR A 121 6.81 -12.31 -11.83
C THR A 121 5.75 -12.12 -12.91
N ILE A 122 5.54 -10.87 -13.33
CA ILE A 122 4.56 -10.56 -14.38
C ILE A 122 5.10 -11.13 -15.70
N PRO A 123 4.34 -11.98 -16.40
CA PRO A 123 4.78 -12.55 -17.68
C PRO A 123 5.03 -11.46 -18.73
N LEU A 124 6.00 -11.71 -19.62
CA LEU A 124 6.33 -10.74 -20.67
C LEU A 124 5.13 -10.35 -21.54
N GLU A 125 4.23 -11.28 -21.79
CA GLU A 125 3.01 -11.04 -22.58
C GLU A 125 2.10 -9.96 -21.99
N GLU A 126 2.03 -9.88 -20.64
CA GLU A 126 1.22 -8.87 -19.95
C GLU A 126 1.85 -7.47 -20.00
N VAL A 127 3.18 -7.39 -19.99
CA VAL A 127 3.93 -6.12 -19.93
C VAL A 127 4.55 -5.71 -21.26
N LYS A 128 4.45 -6.55 -22.28
CA LYS A 128 5.07 -6.30 -23.59
C LYS A 128 4.72 -4.94 -24.18
N PRO A 129 3.46 -4.48 -24.21
CA PRO A 129 3.10 -3.18 -24.77
C PRO A 129 3.76 -2.02 -23.99
N GLN A 130 3.82 -2.11 -22.67
CA GLN A 130 4.43 -1.11 -21.80
C GLN A 130 5.94 -1.08 -21.99
N VAL A 131 6.58 -2.24 -22.07
CA VAL A 131 8.03 -2.37 -22.34
C VAL A 131 8.38 -1.80 -23.70
N GLU A 132 7.61 -2.12 -24.74
CA GLU A 132 7.81 -1.58 -26.09
C GLU A 132 7.69 -0.06 -26.12
N GLN A 133 6.67 0.49 -25.47
CA GLN A 133 6.47 1.94 -25.38
C GLN A 133 7.63 2.61 -24.62
N TYR A 134 8.06 2.05 -23.51
CA TYR A 134 9.21 2.54 -22.74
C TYR A 134 10.47 2.58 -23.58
N LEU A 135 10.80 1.47 -24.24
CA LEU A 135 12.01 1.35 -25.08
C LEU A 135 11.96 2.30 -26.29
N GLN A 136 10.78 2.50 -26.91
CA GLN A 136 10.62 3.49 -27.98
C GLN A 136 10.84 4.91 -27.51
N GLN A 137 10.36 5.25 -26.30
CA GLN A 137 10.57 6.56 -25.71
C GLN A 137 12.04 6.79 -25.37
N GLN A 138 12.69 5.81 -24.75
CA GLN A 138 14.10 5.86 -24.43
C GLN A 138 14.96 6.02 -25.69
N ASN A 139 14.71 5.21 -26.71
CA ASN A 139 15.45 5.30 -27.99
C ASN A 139 15.30 6.66 -28.66
N ARG A 140 14.09 7.26 -28.64
CA ARG A 140 13.88 8.64 -29.13
C ARG A 140 14.66 9.67 -28.34
N GLN A 141 14.72 9.53 -27.02
CA GLN A 141 15.47 10.43 -26.16
C GLN A 141 16.99 10.32 -26.44
N ASP A 142 17.50 9.09 -26.51
CA ASP A 142 18.91 8.81 -26.81
C ASP A 142 19.32 9.34 -28.20
N GLN A 143 18.48 9.18 -29.22
CA GLN A 143 18.71 9.71 -30.55
C GLN A 143 18.70 11.25 -30.57
N THR A 144 17.79 11.88 -29.83
CA THR A 144 17.73 13.33 -29.71
C THR A 144 18.97 13.86 -29.01
N GLU A 145 19.39 13.22 -27.92
CA GLU A 145 20.59 13.62 -27.19
C GLU A 145 21.85 13.43 -28.03
N ALA A 146 22.00 12.30 -28.72
CA ALA A 146 23.09 12.04 -29.62
C ALA A 146 23.14 13.07 -30.78
N PHE A 147 21.98 13.42 -31.34
CA PHE A 147 21.88 14.44 -32.37
C PHE A 147 22.32 15.83 -31.85
N VAL A 148 21.79 16.26 -30.68
CA VAL A 148 22.17 17.54 -30.07
C VAL A 148 23.65 17.58 -29.73
N ASN A 149 24.20 16.50 -29.17
CA ASN A 149 25.62 16.43 -28.86
C ASN A 149 26.49 16.44 -30.11
N GLY A 150 26.03 15.76 -31.18
CA GLY A 150 26.67 15.83 -32.50
C GLY A 150 26.69 17.23 -33.11
N LEU A 151 25.61 18.00 -32.95
CA LEU A 151 25.54 19.40 -33.37
C LEU A 151 26.47 20.29 -32.52
N ARG A 152 26.47 20.10 -31.21
CA ARG A 152 27.37 20.83 -30.29
C ARG A 152 28.84 20.60 -30.59
N ALA A 153 29.22 19.38 -30.95
CA ALA A 153 30.59 19.03 -31.31
C ALA A 153 31.04 19.62 -32.66
N LYS A 154 30.08 19.88 -33.58
CA LYS A 154 30.38 20.43 -34.92
C LYS A 154 30.18 21.94 -35.00
N GLY A 155 29.44 22.53 -34.07
CA GLY A 155 29.11 23.96 -34.06
C GLY A 155 29.92 24.77 -33.04
N LYS A 156 30.39 25.97 -33.40
CA LYS A 156 30.76 26.96 -32.38
C LYS A 156 29.47 27.55 -31.81
N ILE A 157 29.14 27.18 -30.58
CA ILE A 157 28.02 27.81 -29.88
C ILE A 157 28.55 29.01 -29.11
N GLU A 158 28.28 30.23 -29.60
CA GLU A 158 28.48 31.44 -28.83
C GLU A 158 27.19 31.73 -28.05
N VAL A 159 27.27 31.68 -26.71
CA VAL A 159 26.19 32.13 -25.83
C VAL A 159 26.33 33.62 -25.67
N LEU A 160 25.51 34.39 -26.36
CA LEU A 160 25.39 35.85 -26.14
C LEU A 160 24.56 36.04 -24.86
N ILE A 161 25.23 36.50 -23.80
CA ILE A 161 24.60 36.90 -22.53
C ILE A 161 24.26 38.38 -22.63
#